data_7599b19f800d02af2b8e3983666a9ecd
#
_entry.id   7599b19f800d02af2b8e3983666a9ecd
#
_cell.length_a   1.000
_cell.length_b   1.000
_cell.length_c   1.000
_cell.angle_alpha   90.00
_cell.angle_beta   90.00
_cell.angle_gamma   90.00
#
_symmetry.space_group_name_H-M   'P 1'
#
loop_
_entity.id
_entity.type
_entity.pdbx_description
1 polymer ?
#
loop_
_entity_poly.entity_id
_entity_poly.type
_entity_poly.pdbx_seq_one_letter_code
_entity_poly.pdbx_strand_id
1 'polypeptide(L)'
;METEFTPLASFMGGMLIGASALLLMATHGRIAGVSGILSRWLNEQDDTTLTNTLFLSGLLLGIPLFAMFTGNVPQIQNDSPFILMMIAGLFVGYGTVSGNGCTSGHGVCGLSRLSVRSMVATAIFLTSGAIMMFLTRHLFSV
;
A
#
# COMPACT_ATOMS: atom_id res chain seq x y z
N MET A 1 -11.45 -18.57 6.75
CA MET A 1 -11.75 -17.87 5.49
C MET A 1 -10.91 -18.54 4.42
N GLU A 2 -11.52 -19.32 3.56
CA GLU A 2 -10.87 -19.85 2.37
C GLU A 2 -10.98 -18.76 1.30
N THR A 3 -9.87 -18.14 0.98
CA THR A 3 -9.79 -17.24 -0.17
C THR A 3 -9.78 -18.10 -1.42
N GLU A 4 -10.74 -17.94 -2.30
CA GLU A 4 -10.72 -18.60 -3.60
C GLU A 4 -9.42 -18.23 -4.33
N PHE A 5 -8.72 -19.24 -4.81
CA PHE A 5 -7.48 -19.06 -5.54
C PHE A 5 -7.78 -18.49 -6.94
N THR A 6 -7.61 -17.18 -7.11
CA THR A 6 -7.87 -16.45 -8.36
C THR A 6 -6.56 -15.91 -8.96
N PRO A 7 -5.69 -16.79 -9.53
CA PRO A 7 -4.37 -16.37 -9.98
C PRO A 7 -4.41 -15.37 -11.15
N LEU A 8 -5.39 -15.50 -12.03
CA LEU A 8 -5.52 -14.63 -13.20
C LEU A 8 -5.88 -13.19 -12.79
N ALA A 9 -6.85 -13.03 -11.89
CA ALA A 9 -7.26 -11.71 -11.40
C ALA A 9 -6.11 -11.03 -10.62
N SER A 10 -5.40 -11.80 -9.77
CA SER A 10 -4.25 -11.31 -9.02
C SER A 10 -3.09 -10.90 -9.94
N PHE A 11 -2.84 -11.67 -11.00
CA PHE A 11 -1.82 -11.35 -11.99
C PHE A 11 -2.15 -10.06 -12.76
N MET A 12 -3.39 -9.91 -13.22
CA MET A 12 -3.84 -8.70 -13.92
C MET A 12 -3.78 -7.47 -13.01
N GLY A 13 -4.20 -7.59 -11.75
CA GLY A 13 -4.08 -6.52 -10.77
C GLY A 13 -2.62 -6.12 -10.52
N GLY A 14 -1.72 -7.09 -10.38
CA GLY A 14 -0.29 -6.86 -10.24
C GLY A 14 0.32 -6.16 -11.46
N MET A 15 -0.08 -6.54 -12.68
CA MET A 15 0.35 -5.86 -13.90
C MET A 15 -0.10 -4.40 -13.95
N LEU A 16 -1.34 -4.09 -13.56
CA LEU A 16 -1.85 -2.71 -13.51
C LEU A 16 -1.09 -1.86 -12.48
N ILE A 17 -0.81 -2.40 -11.31
CA ILE A 17 -0.01 -1.74 -10.28
C ILE A 17 1.41 -1.48 -10.80
N GLY A 18 2.05 -2.48 -11.42
CA GLY A 18 3.38 -2.35 -12.00
C GLY A 18 3.42 -1.32 -13.13
N ALA A 19 2.44 -1.34 -14.02
CA ALA A 19 2.34 -0.38 -15.13
C ALA A 19 2.16 1.06 -14.60
N SER A 20 1.31 1.29 -13.61
CA SER A 20 1.10 2.61 -12.99
C SER A 20 2.38 3.13 -12.32
N ALA A 21 3.12 2.26 -11.64
CA ALA A 21 4.39 2.59 -11.01
C ALA A 21 5.47 2.95 -12.04
N LEU A 22 5.54 2.21 -13.16
CA LEU A 22 6.44 2.48 -14.27
C LEU A 22 6.11 3.81 -14.96
N LEU A 23 4.83 4.09 -15.22
CA LEU A 23 4.39 5.36 -15.81
C LEU A 23 4.80 6.55 -14.93
N LEU A 24 4.55 6.46 -13.61
CA LEU A 24 4.93 7.52 -12.68
C LEU A 24 6.44 7.73 -12.65
N MET A 25 7.21 6.65 -12.70
CA MET A 25 8.67 6.72 -12.71
C MET A 25 9.21 7.27 -14.04
N ALA A 26 8.60 6.90 -15.17
CA ALA A 26 9.02 7.36 -16.51
C ALA A 26 8.69 8.84 -16.72
N THR A 27 7.55 9.33 -16.22
CA THR A 27 7.11 10.71 -16.43
C THR A 27 7.72 11.69 -15.43
N HIS A 28 7.89 11.28 -14.18
CA HIS A 28 8.32 12.18 -13.08
C HIS A 28 9.65 11.77 -12.45
N GLY A 29 10.28 10.68 -12.88
CA GLY A 29 11.54 10.18 -12.35
C GLY A 29 11.49 9.78 -10.85
N ARG A 30 10.30 9.61 -10.30
CA ARG A 30 10.07 9.42 -8.86
C ARG A 30 9.49 8.04 -8.55
N ILE A 31 9.85 7.51 -7.39
CA ILE A 31 9.35 6.23 -6.89
C ILE A 31 7.91 6.40 -6.42
N ALA A 32 7.00 5.55 -6.90
CA ALA A 32 5.60 5.51 -6.48
C ALA A 32 5.47 4.96 -5.04
N GLY A 33 5.71 5.81 -4.06
CA GLY A 33 5.47 5.51 -2.65
C GLY A 33 4.35 6.39 -2.10
N VAL A 34 3.21 5.82 -1.71
CA VAL A 34 2.03 6.56 -1.25
C VAL A 34 2.36 7.50 -0.09
N SER A 35 3.16 7.05 0.88
CA SER A 35 3.57 7.87 2.02
C SER A 35 4.42 9.08 1.61
N GLY A 36 5.34 8.89 0.65
CA GLY A 36 6.17 9.97 0.13
C GLY A 36 5.38 10.97 -0.72
N ILE A 37 4.39 10.50 -1.49
CA ILE A 37 3.49 11.36 -2.27
C ILE A 37 2.60 12.17 -1.32
N LEU A 38 2.02 11.53 -0.31
CA LEU A 38 1.18 12.18 0.69
C LEU A 38 1.95 13.22 1.51
N SER A 39 3.17 12.89 1.95
CA SER A 39 4.02 13.81 2.71
C SER A 39 4.35 15.07 1.90
N ARG A 40 4.71 14.92 0.64
CA ARG A 40 4.97 16.08 -0.25
C ARG A 40 3.71 16.90 -0.50
N TRP A 41 2.58 16.24 -0.76
CA TRP A 41 1.31 16.92 -0.97
C TRP A 41 0.88 17.79 0.23
N LEU A 42 1.23 17.35 1.45
CA LEU A 42 0.93 18.10 2.68
C LEU A 42 1.94 19.24 2.97
N ASN A 43 3.22 19.05 2.63
CA ASN A 43 4.29 19.95 3.05
C ASN A 43 4.81 20.87 1.93
N GLU A 44 4.69 20.48 0.67
CA GLU A 44 5.26 21.20 -0.46
C GLU A 44 4.16 21.52 -1.48
N GLN A 45 3.92 22.82 -1.71
CA GLN A 45 3.11 23.29 -2.84
C GLN A 45 4.07 23.58 -4.01
N ASP A 46 4.43 22.53 -4.72
CA ASP A 46 5.36 22.59 -5.84
C ASP A 46 4.64 22.23 -7.15
N ASP A 47 5.29 22.40 -8.31
CA ASP A 47 4.76 22.06 -9.65
C ASP A 47 4.25 20.61 -9.76
N THR A 48 4.60 19.75 -8.79
CA THR A 48 4.17 18.35 -8.71
C THR A 48 2.86 18.15 -7.91
N THR A 49 2.29 19.20 -7.34
CA THR A 49 1.07 19.11 -6.51
C THR A 49 -0.10 18.54 -7.29
N LEU A 50 -0.25 18.94 -8.56
CA LEU A 50 -1.30 18.42 -9.44
C LEU A 50 -1.16 16.90 -9.65
N THR A 51 0.04 16.42 -9.92
CA THR A 51 0.32 14.99 -10.10
C THR A 51 0.07 14.19 -8.84
N ASN A 52 0.50 14.72 -7.69
CA ASN A 52 0.27 14.08 -6.40
C ASN A 52 -1.23 13.99 -6.08
N THR A 53 -1.98 15.06 -6.36
CA THR A 53 -3.45 15.10 -6.20
C THR A 53 -4.15 14.10 -7.12
N LEU A 54 -3.77 14.06 -8.40
CA LEU A 54 -4.33 13.11 -9.36
C LEU A 54 -4.03 11.66 -8.96
N PHE A 55 -2.84 11.37 -8.47
CA PHE A 55 -2.47 10.05 -7.99
C PHE A 55 -3.30 9.63 -6.77
N LEU A 56 -3.41 10.51 -5.76
CA LEU A 56 -4.18 10.25 -4.55
C LEU A 56 -5.68 10.12 -4.85
N SER A 57 -6.23 10.97 -5.73
CA SER A 57 -7.62 10.86 -6.16
C SER A 57 -7.89 9.57 -6.92
N GLY A 58 -6.98 9.16 -7.81
CA GLY A 58 -7.07 7.87 -8.50
C GLY A 58 -7.05 6.68 -7.56
N LEU A 59 -6.24 6.73 -6.50
CA LEU A 59 -6.20 5.69 -5.48
C LEU A 59 -7.53 5.58 -4.70
N LEU A 60 -8.14 6.72 -4.35
CA LEU A 60 -9.42 6.76 -3.64
C LEU A 60 -10.59 6.34 -4.55
N LEU A 61 -10.57 6.74 -5.81
CA LEU A 61 -11.62 6.45 -6.78
C LEU A 61 -11.53 5.02 -7.37
N GLY A 62 -10.42 4.34 -7.22
CA GLY A 62 -10.20 3.00 -7.80
C GLY A 62 -11.22 1.97 -7.32
N ILE A 63 -11.51 1.93 -6.02
CA ILE A 63 -12.47 0.99 -5.44
C ILE A 63 -13.92 1.27 -5.93
N PRO A 64 -14.46 2.50 -5.82
CA PRO A 64 -15.81 2.79 -6.29
C PRO A 64 -15.95 2.62 -7.80
N LEU A 65 -14.94 2.99 -8.60
CA LEU A 65 -14.97 2.74 -10.04
C LEU A 65 -15.04 1.24 -10.35
N PHE A 66 -14.19 0.43 -9.72
CA PHE A 66 -14.23 -1.02 -9.90
C PHE A 66 -15.59 -1.60 -9.50
N ALA A 67 -16.18 -1.15 -8.40
CA ALA A 67 -17.52 -1.58 -7.97
C ALA A 67 -18.62 -1.20 -8.99
N MET A 68 -18.51 -0.03 -9.62
CA MET A 68 -19.45 0.38 -10.68
C MET A 68 -19.35 -0.49 -11.94
N PHE A 69 -18.13 -0.91 -12.31
CA PHE A 69 -17.94 -1.73 -13.52
C PHE A 69 -18.27 -3.21 -13.31
N THR A 70 -17.99 -3.75 -12.12
CA THR A 70 -18.23 -5.18 -11.82
C THR A 70 -19.57 -5.45 -11.15
N GLY A 71 -20.27 -4.42 -10.67
CA GLY A 71 -21.51 -4.58 -9.91
C GLY A 71 -21.32 -5.22 -8.52
N ASN A 72 -20.09 -5.59 -8.16
CA ASN A 72 -19.76 -6.23 -6.90
C ASN A 72 -18.94 -5.27 -6.02
N VAL A 73 -19.48 -4.92 -4.87
CA VAL A 73 -18.74 -4.19 -3.84
C VAL A 73 -17.94 -5.21 -3.03
N PRO A 74 -16.61 -5.11 -2.96
CA PRO A 74 -15.80 -6.00 -2.10
C PRO A 74 -16.31 -5.90 -0.66
N GLN A 75 -16.77 -7.01 -0.11
CA GLN A 75 -17.22 -7.09 1.28
C GLN A 75 -15.99 -7.09 2.19
N ILE A 76 -15.67 -5.93 2.75
CA ILE A 76 -14.60 -5.80 3.73
C ILE A 76 -15.18 -6.14 5.10
N GLN A 77 -15.03 -7.39 5.52
CA GLN A 77 -15.35 -7.81 6.88
C GLN A 77 -14.23 -7.37 7.82
N ASN A 78 -14.50 -6.35 8.60
CA ASN A 78 -13.55 -5.79 9.54
C ASN A 78 -14.16 -5.84 10.94
N ASP A 79 -13.88 -6.91 11.67
CA ASP A 79 -14.38 -7.15 13.02
C ASP A 79 -13.51 -6.45 14.10
N SER A 80 -12.47 -5.72 13.67
CA SER A 80 -11.53 -5.07 14.58
C SER A 80 -12.11 -3.78 15.19
N PRO A 81 -11.95 -3.54 16.49
CA PRO A 81 -12.37 -2.30 17.15
C PRO A 81 -11.73 -1.07 16.51
N PHE A 82 -12.49 -0.01 16.33
CA PHE A 82 -12.01 1.24 15.71
C PHE A 82 -10.76 1.82 16.40
N ILE A 83 -10.70 1.73 17.73
CA ILE A 83 -9.56 2.20 18.54
C ILE A 83 -8.29 1.44 18.17
N LEU A 84 -8.38 0.11 17.98
CA LEU A 84 -7.23 -0.71 17.59
C LEU A 84 -6.72 -0.33 16.19
N MET A 85 -7.63 -0.04 15.26
CA MET A 85 -7.27 0.43 13.93
C MET A 85 -6.57 1.79 13.96
N MET A 86 -7.02 2.72 14.82
CA MET A 86 -6.36 4.02 14.98
C MET A 86 -4.94 3.87 15.51
N ILE A 87 -4.76 3.06 16.55
CA ILE A 87 -3.43 2.80 17.15
C ILE A 87 -2.51 2.13 16.12
N ALA A 88 -2.99 1.12 15.42
CA ALA A 88 -2.25 0.44 14.37
C ALA A 88 -1.83 1.42 13.25
N GLY A 89 -2.74 2.30 12.83
CA GLY A 89 -2.46 3.33 11.83
C GLY A 89 -1.36 4.31 12.26
N LEU A 90 -1.33 4.70 13.54
CA LEU A 90 -0.25 5.54 14.10
C LEU A 90 1.10 4.84 14.06
N PHE A 91 1.17 3.57 14.46
CA PHE A 91 2.43 2.79 14.38
C PHE A 91 2.91 2.61 12.95
N VAL A 92 2.02 2.30 12.02
CA VAL A 92 2.35 2.18 10.59
C VAL A 92 2.82 3.52 10.04
N GLY A 93 2.13 4.63 10.36
CA GLY A 93 2.50 5.97 9.95
C GLY A 93 3.90 6.35 10.45
N TYR A 94 4.16 6.16 11.74
CA TYR A 94 5.49 6.38 12.31
C TYR A 94 6.57 5.51 11.67
N GLY A 95 6.28 4.22 11.47
CA GLY A 95 7.20 3.27 10.83
C GLY A 95 7.54 3.65 9.39
N THR A 96 6.57 4.15 8.60
CA THR A 96 6.82 4.58 7.22
C THR A 96 7.69 5.82 7.13
N VAL A 97 7.55 6.75 8.07
CA VAL A 97 8.40 7.95 8.15
C VAL A 97 9.81 7.57 8.56
N SER A 98 9.96 6.77 9.62
CA SER A 98 11.27 6.33 10.13
C SER A 98 12.02 5.43 9.14
N GLY A 99 11.28 4.59 8.38
CA GLY A 99 11.82 3.70 7.35
C GLY A 99 12.15 4.41 6.02
N ASN A 100 11.79 5.70 5.87
CA ASN A 100 11.89 6.45 4.62
C ASN A 100 11.16 5.79 3.45
N GLY A 101 10.01 5.19 3.71
CA GLY A 101 9.18 4.60 2.67
C GLY A 101 8.11 3.67 3.24
N CYS A 102 7.02 3.55 2.50
CA CYS A 102 5.94 2.62 2.83
C CYS A 102 6.15 1.26 2.15
N THR A 103 5.29 0.31 2.48
CA THR A 103 5.31 -1.05 1.91
C THR A 103 5.21 -1.05 0.38
N SER A 104 4.43 -0.15 -0.23
CA SER A 104 4.35 -0.01 -1.69
C SER A 104 5.64 0.54 -2.30
N GLY A 105 6.30 1.51 -1.66
CA GLY A 105 7.58 2.05 -2.13
C GLY A 105 8.70 1.02 -2.10
N HIS A 106 8.85 0.31 -0.99
CA HIS A 106 9.87 -0.73 -0.86
C HIS A 106 9.48 -2.03 -1.57
N GLY A 107 8.24 -2.51 -1.41
CA GLY A 107 7.80 -3.81 -1.93
C GLY A 107 7.57 -3.82 -3.44
N VAL A 108 7.04 -2.75 -4.03
CA VAL A 108 6.78 -2.70 -5.47
C VAL A 108 7.97 -2.09 -6.20
N CYS A 109 8.29 -0.82 -5.94
CA CYS A 109 9.31 -0.10 -6.71
C CYS A 109 10.74 -0.44 -6.26
N GLY A 110 10.97 -0.66 -4.97
CA GLY A 110 12.30 -0.97 -4.44
C GLY A 110 12.74 -2.38 -4.76
N LEU A 111 11.83 -3.35 -4.69
CA LEU A 111 12.11 -4.75 -5.00
C LEU A 111 12.34 -4.95 -6.51
N SER A 112 11.56 -4.30 -7.37
CA SER A 112 11.74 -4.36 -8.82
C SER A 112 13.09 -3.82 -9.29
N ARG A 113 13.70 -2.91 -8.49
CA ARG A 113 15.06 -2.36 -8.72
C ARG A 113 16.16 -3.15 -8.01
N LEU A 114 15.84 -4.28 -7.38
CA LEU A 114 16.77 -5.13 -6.61
C LEU A 114 17.59 -4.34 -5.55
N SER A 115 16.97 -3.32 -4.96
CA SER A 115 17.60 -2.53 -3.91
C SER A 115 17.73 -3.33 -2.62
N VAL A 116 18.96 -3.56 -2.14
CA VAL A 116 19.24 -4.30 -0.91
C VAL A 116 18.49 -3.70 0.29
N ARG A 117 18.47 -2.37 0.40
CA ARG A 117 17.71 -1.67 1.45
C ARG A 117 16.23 -2.03 1.41
N SER A 118 15.64 -2.06 0.22
CA SER A 118 14.22 -2.39 0.05
C SER A 118 13.94 -3.86 0.30
N MET A 119 14.86 -4.76 -0.05
CA MET A 119 14.75 -6.19 0.26
C MET A 119 14.73 -6.41 1.78
N VAL A 120 15.64 -5.78 2.51
CA VAL A 120 15.69 -5.85 3.98
C VAL A 120 14.43 -5.26 4.60
N ALA A 121 14.01 -4.08 4.16
CA ALA A 121 12.78 -3.45 4.65
C ALA A 121 11.55 -4.33 4.41
N THR A 122 11.43 -4.93 3.21
CA THR A 122 10.34 -5.84 2.86
C THR A 122 10.36 -7.10 3.74
N ALA A 123 11.53 -7.70 3.95
CA ALA A 123 11.67 -8.84 4.84
C ALA A 123 11.25 -8.52 6.28
N ILE A 124 11.65 -7.36 6.80
CA ILE A 124 11.31 -6.91 8.16
C ILE A 124 9.80 -6.73 8.31
N PHE A 125 9.11 -6.04 7.40
CA PHE A 125 7.68 -5.85 7.57
C PHE A 125 6.86 -7.13 7.35
N LEU A 126 7.28 -8.04 6.46
CA LEU A 126 6.62 -9.34 6.29
C LEU A 126 6.79 -10.22 7.54
N THR A 127 7.98 -10.28 8.10
CA THR A 127 8.23 -11.05 9.33
C THR A 127 7.52 -10.45 10.53
N SER A 128 7.54 -9.13 10.71
CA SER A 128 6.83 -8.47 11.80
C SER A 128 5.32 -8.64 11.68
N GLY A 129 4.77 -8.56 10.47
CA GLY A 129 3.35 -8.82 10.20
C GLY A 129 2.96 -10.26 10.52
N ALA A 130 3.77 -11.25 10.10
CA ALA A 130 3.54 -12.66 10.41
C ALA A 130 3.60 -12.94 11.92
N ILE A 131 4.58 -12.35 12.63
CA ILE A 131 4.70 -12.46 14.09
C ILE A 131 3.47 -11.85 14.77
N MET A 132 3.07 -10.64 14.36
CA MET A 132 1.91 -9.98 14.94
C MET A 132 0.62 -10.78 14.73
N MET A 133 0.43 -11.34 13.53
CA MET A 133 -0.72 -12.20 13.22
C MET A 133 -0.70 -13.50 14.06
N PHE A 134 0.46 -14.09 14.27
CA PHE A 134 0.62 -15.26 15.13
C PHE A 134 0.27 -14.93 16.58
N LEU A 135 0.78 -13.81 17.10
CA LEU A 135 0.49 -13.35 18.47
C LEU A 135 -0.99 -13.06 18.67
N THR A 136 -1.62 -12.34 17.74
CA THR A 136 -3.05 -12.00 17.87
C THR A 136 -3.94 -13.26 17.87
N ARG A 137 -3.66 -14.24 17.02
CA ARG A 137 -4.43 -15.47 16.95
C ARG A 137 -4.23 -16.40 18.16
N HIS A 138 -3.01 -16.47 18.71
CA HIS A 138 -2.68 -17.45 19.75
C HIS A 138 -2.74 -16.89 21.17
N LEU A 139 -2.43 -15.59 21.37
CA LEU A 139 -2.48 -14.96 22.69
C LEU A 139 -3.80 -14.24 22.99
N PHE A 140 -4.40 -13.61 21.97
CA PHE A 140 -5.60 -12.79 22.18
C PHE A 140 -6.89 -13.47 21.71
N SER A 141 -6.82 -14.68 21.09
CA SER A 141 -8.00 -15.48 20.64
C SER A 141 -9.04 -14.64 19.88
N VAL A 142 -8.57 -13.70 19.05
CA VAL A 142 -9.44 -12.87 18.20
C VAL A 142 -9.47 -13.43 16.78
#